data_8b02c3621a076619938d23a48acbdb57
#
_entry.id   8b02c3621a076619938d23a48acbdb57
#
_cell.length_a   1.000
_cell.length_b   1.000
_cell.length_c   1.000
_cell.angle_alpha   90.00
_cell.angle_beta   90.00
_cell.angle_gamma   90.00
#
_symmetry.space_group_name_H-M   'P 1'
#
loop_
_entity.id
_entity.type
_entity.pdbx_description
1 polymer ?
#
loop_
_entity_poly.entity_id
_entity_poly.type
_entity_poly.pdbx_seq_one_letter_code
_entity_poly.pdbx_strand_id
1 'polypeptide(L)'
;SRGLGDVYKRQVPVEKVVANSYNPNVVAPPEMKLLELSIWEDGYTMPCVCYYDAERDRYELVDGYHRYLVLKTSKRIYERERGLLPVAVIEKDLSNRMASTIRHNRARGTHNVELMSEIVAELTRANMSDQWIMRHIGMDRDELLRLKQITGLADLFADKEFSLGDTDEDSVEEMLEV
;
A
#
# COMPACT_ATOMS: atom_id res chain seq x y z
N SER A 1 -1.88 31.09 -9.20
CA SER A 1 -2.76 30.64 -8.13
C SER A 1 -3.05 29.16 -8.37
N ARG A 2 -2.55 28.30 -7.50
CA ARG A 2 -3.00 26.91 -7.46
C ARG A 2 -4.44 26.98 -6.94
N GLY A 3 -5.41 26.76 -7.82
CA GLY A 3 -6.78 26.55 -7.42
C GLY A 3 -6.85 25.41 -6.41
N LEU A 4 -7.86 25.42 -5.56
CA LEU A 4 -8.25 24.27 -4.74
C LEU A 4 -8.27 23.07 -5.70
N GLY A 5 -7.36 22.10 -5.46
CA GLY A 5 -7.19 20.96 -6.37
C GLY A 5 -8.54 20.33 -6.67
N ASP A 6 -8.78 20.00 -7.92
CA ASP A 6 -10.04 19.44 -8.42
C ASP A 6 -10.34 18.08 -7.77
N VAL A 7 -10.89 18.11 -6.55
CA VAL A 7 -11.33 16.94 -5.81
C VAL A 7 -12.84 16.85 -5.92
N TYR A 8 -13.32 15.88 -6.69
CA TYR A 8 -14.75 15.61 -6.84
C TYR A 8 -15.19 14.57 -5.80
N LYS A 9 -16.18 14.94 -4.97
CA LYS A 9 -16.86 14.00 -4.08
C LYS A 9 -18.07 13.41 -4.79
N ARG A 10 -18.16 12.10 -4.83
CA ARG A 10 -19.28 11.36 -5.42
C ARG A 10 -19.51 10.03 -4.74
N GLN A 11 -20.68 9.44 -4.98
CA GLN A 11 -20.95 8.06 -4.62
C GLN A 11 -20.82 7.19 -5.88
N VAL A 12 -20.08 6.11 -5.77
CA VAL A 12 -19.82 5.21 -6.90
C VAL A 12 -20.12 3.76 -6.51
N PRO A 13 -20.60 2.92 -7.45
CA PRO A 13 -20.78 1.51 -7.19
C PRO A 13 -19.46 0.90 -6.69
N VAL A 14 -19.51 0.17 -5.58
CA VAL A 14 -18.31 -0.44 -4.97
C VAL A 14 -17.65 -1.44 -5.89
N GLU A 15 -18.39 -2.04 -6.81
CA GLU A 15 -17.92 -2.97 -7.85
C GLU A 15 -16.97 -2.30 -8.84
N LYS A 16 -17.09 -0.98 -9.03
CA LYS A 16 -16.17 -0.20 -9.86
C LYS A 16 -14.91 0.23 -9.12
N VAL A 17 -14.82 -0.04 -7.82
CA VAL A 17 -13.65 0.32 -6.99
C VAL A 17 -12.72 -0.86 -6.88
N VAL A 18 -11.45 -0.65 -7.19
CA VAL A 18 -10.40 -1.67 -7.07
C VAL A 18 -9.34 -1.23 -6.07
N ALA A 19 -8.88 -2.16 -5.24
CA ALA A 19 -7.76 -1.92 -4.35
C ALA A 19 -6.46 -1.91 -5.16
N ASN A 20 -5.49 -1.09 -4.74
CA ASN A 20 -4.15 -1.14 -5.29
C ASN A 20 -3.29 -2.20 -4.58
N SER A 21 -2.21 -2.66 -5.23
CA SER A 21 -1.28 -3.66 -4.70
C SER A 21 -0.29 -3.11 -3.67
N TYR A 22 -0.20 -1.80 -3.52
CA TYR A 22 0.77 -1.11 -2.66
C TYR A 22 0.16 -0.44 -1.43
N ASN A 23 -0.94 -0.99 -0.89
CA ASN A 23 -1.50 -0.51 0.38
C ASN A 23 -0.77 -1.19 1.55
N PRO A 24 0.10 -0.47 2.31
CA PRO A 24 0.93 -1.05 3.35
C PRO A 24 0.20 -1.32 4.67
N ASN A 25 -1.08 -0.98 4.80
CA ASN A 25 -1.79 -1.08 6.07
C ASN A 25 -2.52 -2.41 6.20
N VAL A 26 -2.17 -3.12 7.26
CA VAL A 26 -2.92 -4.29 7.75
C VAL A 26 -3.61 -3.90 9.04
N VAL A 27 -4.93 -4.12 9.12
CA VAL A 27 -5.74 -3.87 10.31
C VAL A 27 -6.18 -5.19 10.91
N ALA A 28 -6.04 -5.34 12.22
CA ALA A 28 -6.46 -6.54 12.92
C ALA A 28 -8.01 -6.71 12.91
N PRO A 29 -8.53 -7.95 12.98
CA PRO A 29 -9.96 -8.21 12.95
C PRO A 29 -10.80 -7.45 14.00
N PRO A 30 -10.32 -7.21 15.24
CA PRO A 30 -11.07 -6.42 16.22
C PRO A 30 -11.31 -4.97 15.77
N GLU A 31 -10.30 -4.32 15.19
CA GLU A 31 -10.40 -2.95 14.69
C GLU A 31 -11.32 -2.87 13.47
N MET A 32 -11.35 -3.91 12.63
CA MET A 32 -12.31 -3.98 11.52
C MET A 32 -13.76 -4.03 12.00
N LYS A 33 -14.04 -4.77 13.08
CA LYS A 33 -15.39 -4.82 13.68
C LYS A 33 -15.78 -3.47 14.30
N LEU A 34 -14.83 -2.79 14.94
CA LEU A 34 -15.07 -1.46 15.50
C LEU A 34 -15.33 -0.45 14.39
N LEU A 35 -14.59 -0.50 13.28
CA LEU A 35 -14.81 0.33 12.11
C LEU A 35 -16.19 0.07 11.48
N GLU A 36 -16.59 -1.21 11.35
CA GLU A 36 -17.93 -1.58 10.88
C GLU A 36 -19.02 -0.99 11.76
N LEU A 37 -18.87 -1.08 13.09
CA LEU A 37 -19.81 -0.50 14.03
C LEU A 37 -19.87 1.02 13.89
N SER A 38 -18.73 1.69 13.83
CA SER A 38 -18.68 3.15 13.63
C SER A 38 -19.37 3.58 12.33
N ILE A 39 -19.13 2.87 11.23
CA ILE A 39 -19.82 3.17 9.97
C ILE A 39 -21.32 2.87 10.08
N TRP A 40 -21.72 1.85 10.82
CA TRP A 40 -23.13 1.56 11.05
C TRP A 40 -23.85 2.67 11.84
N GLU A 41 -23.23 3.18 12.89
CA GLU A 41 -23.82 4.20 13.76
C GLU A 41 -23.77 5.61 13.14
N ASP A 42 -22.61 5.98 12.58
CA ASP A 42 -22.32 7.35 12.16
C ASP A 42 -22.39 7.55 10.63
N GLY A 43 -22.44 6.47 9.85
CA GLY A 43 -22.31 6.51 8.39
C GLY A 43 -20.86 6.70 7.93
N TYR A 44 -20.69 6.90 6.63
CA TYR A 44 -19.39 7.22 6.05
C TYR A 44 -19.04 8.69 6.28
N THR A 45 -18.48 9.01 7.44
CA THR A 45 -18.07 10.37 7.81
C THR A 45 -16.89 10.89 6.95
N MET A 46 -16.10 9.98 6.40
CA MET A 46 -14.96 10.30 5.52
C MET A 46 -15.06 9.50 4.21
N PRO A 47 -14.94 10.13 3.04
CA PRO A 47 -14.91 9.43 1.77
C PRO A 47 -13.60 8.64 1.61
N CYS A 48 -13.62 7.57 0.82
CA CYS A 48 -12.40 6.95 0.33
C CYS A 48 -11.77 7.84 -0.75
N VAL A 49 -10.45 7.85 -0.85
CA VAL A 49 -9.76 8.62 -1.89
C VAL A 49 -9.43 7.67 -3.03
N CYS A 50 -9.84 8.04 -4.24
CA CYS A 50 -9.67 7.24 -5.43
C CYS A 50 -9.10 8.06 -6.58
N TYR A 51 -8.44 7.37 -7.50
CA TYR A 51 -8.12 7.85 -8.84
C TYR A 51 -9.11 7.21 -9.83
N TYR A 52 -9.57 7.96 -10.83
CA TYR A 52 -10.44 7.42 -11.86
C TYR A 52 -9.63 7.03 -13.10
N ASP A 53 -9.69 5.73 -13.44
CA ASP A 53 -9.12 5.17 -14.67
C ASP A 53 -10.23 5.20 -15.75
N ALA A 54 -10.14 6.18 -16.65
CA ALA A 54 -11.14 6.37 -17.69
C ALA A 54 -11.10 5.27 -18.78
N GLU A 55 -9.94 4.65 -19.00
CA GLU A 55 -9.80 3.59 -20.01
C GLU A 55 -10.54 2.31 -19.59
N ARG A 56 -10.55 2.04 -18.28
CA ARG A 56 -11.15 0.83 -17.70
C ARG A 56 -12.48 1.11 -16.98
N ASP A 57 -12.93 2.36 -16.95
CA ASP A 57 -14.13 2.83 -16.22
C ASP A 57 -14.16 2.30 -14.77
N ARG A 58 -13.07 2.49 -14.04
CA ARG A 58 -12.93 2.05 -12.65
C ARG A 58 -12.23 3.08 -11.78
N TYR A 59 -12.43 2.94 -10.48
CA TYR A 59 -11.80 3.78 -9.46
C TYR A 59 -10.70 2.98 -8.75
N GLU A 60 -9.47 3.42 -8.82
CA GLU A 60 -8.35 2.83 -8.09
C GLU A 60 -8.21 3.49 -6.72
N LEU A 61 -8.23 2.68 -5.67
CA LEU A 61 -8.21 3.14 -4.30
C LEU A 61 -6.82 3.66 -3.91
N VAL A 62 -6.76 4.91 -3.44
CA VAL A 62 -5.54 5.56 -2.92
C VAL A 62 -5.52 5.54 -1.40
N ASP A 63 -6.66 5.80 -0.75
CA ASP A 63 -6.83 5.75 0.69
C ASP A 63 -8.24 5.29 1.07
N GLY A 64 -8.36 4.67 2.26
CA GLY A 64 -9.64 4.19 2.79
C GLY A 64 -9.92 2.73 2.49
N TYR A 65 -8.89 1.90 2.29
CA TYR A 65 -9.04 0.46 1.99
C TYR A 65 -9.96 -0.27 2.97
N HIS A 66 -9.82 -0.03 4.27
CA HIS A 66 -10.66 -0.69 5.28
C HIS A 66 -12.12 -0.25 5.22
N ARG A 67 -12.39 1.03 4.92
CA ARG A 67 -13.75 1.54 4.70
C ARG A 67 -14.39 0.91 3.45
N TYR A 68 -13.62 0.77 2.40
CA TYR A 68 -14.03 0.04 1.20
C TYR A 68 -14.31 -1.44 1.50
N LEU A 69 -13.43 -2.09 2.27
CA LEU A 69 -13.57 -3.50 2.65
C LEU A 69 -14.83 -3.74 3.49
N VAL A 70 -15.14 -2.84 4.43
CA VAL A 70 -16.38 -2.90 5.24
C VAL A 70 -17.61 -2.88 4.33
N LEU A 71 -17.67 -2.00 3.32
CA LEU A 71 -18.81 -1.98 2.39
C LEU A 71 -18.94 -3.29 1.62
N LYS A 72 -17.83 -3.89 1.19
CA LYS A 72 -17.84 -5.15 0.44
C LYS A 72 -18.23 -6.37 1.27
N THR A 73 -17.90 -6.38 2.56
CA THR A 73 -18.04 -7.57 3.40
C THR A 73 -19.22 -7.52 4.35
N SER A 74 -19.70 -6.34 4.72
CA SER A 74 -20.84 -6.17 5.61
C SER A 74 -22.15 -6.05 4.83
N LYS A 75 -22.95 -7.12 4.82
CA LYS A 75 -24.25 -7.15 4.13
C LYS A 75 -25.16 -6.00 4.56
N ARG A 76 -25.27 -5.75 5.87
CA ARG A 76 -26.14 -4.69 6.42
C ARG A 76 -25.74 -3.29 5.95
N ILE A 77 -24.43 -3.01 5.87
CA ILE A 77 -23.92 -1.72 5.39
C ILE A 77 -24.10 -1.62 3.89
N TYR A 78 -23.81 -2.68 3.14
CA TYR A 78 -24.02 -2.73 1.70
C TYR A 78 -25.48 -2.41 1.32
N GLU A 79 -26.43 -3.04 1.99
CA GLU A 79 -27.86 -2.82 1.75
C GLU A 79 -28.29 -1.37 2.10
N ARG A 80 -27.83 -0.84 3.25
CA ARG A 80 -28.13 0.55 3.65
C ARG A 80 -27.58 1.58 2.68
N GLU A 81 -26.33 1.41 2.26
CA GLU A 81 -25.64 2.31 1.32
C GLU A 81 -25.97 2.00 -0.16
N ARG A 82 -26.82 1.00 -0.43
CA ARG A 82 -27.20 0.55 -1.78
C ARG A 82 -26.00 0.18 -2.66
N GLY A 83 -24.94 -0.38 -2.07
CA GLY A 83 -23.70 -0.70 -2.76
C GLY A 83 -22.86 0.51 -3.21
N LEU A 84 -23.19 1.71 -2.74
CA LEU A 84 -22.50 2.94 -3.14
C LEU A 84 -21.45 3.35 -2.11
N LEU A 85 -20.21 3.52 -2.56
CA LEU A 85 -19.10 3.99 -1.76
C LEU A 85 -18.90 5.49 -1.96
N PRO A 86 -18.87 6.31 -0.89
CA PRO A 86 -18.50 7.70 -1.03
C PRO A 86 -16.99 7.83 -1.30
N VAL A 87 -16.67 8.50 -2.41
CA VAL A 87 -15.28 8.69 -2.85
C VAL A 87 -14.97 10.15 -3.11
N ALA A 88 -13.74 10.54 -2.84
CA ALA A 88 -13.10 11.76 -3.30
C ALA A 88 -12.15 11.39 -4.44
N VAL A 89 -12.45 11.85 -5.64
CA VAL A 89 -11.62 11.52 -6.83
C VAL A 89 -10.52 12.54 -6.98
N ILE A 90 -9.28 12.07 -7.12
CA ILE A 90 -8.10 12.89 -7.38
C ILE A 90 -7.53 12.56 -8.76
N GLU A 91 -7.01 13.57 -9.43
CA GLU A 91 -6.32 13.41 -10.71
C GLU A 91 -4.81 13.41 -10.50
N LYS A 92 -4.14 12.28 -10.78
CA LYS A 92 -2.69 12.13 -10.66
C LYS A 92 -2.18 11.03 -11.58
N ASP A 93 -0.95 11.19 -12.07
CA ASP A 93 -0.21 10.11 -12.74
C ASP A 93 0.13 8.96 -11.78
N LEU A 94 0.60 7.83 -12.31
CA LEU A 94 0.87 6.61 -11.52
C LEU A 94 1.85 6.85 -10.36
N SER A 95 2.98 7.51 -10.63
CA SER A 95 4.00 7.76 -9.60
C SER A 95 3.47 8.65 -8.47
N ASN A 96 2.70 9.69 -8.82
CA ASN A 96 2.06 10.57 -7.84
C ASN A 96 0.91 9.86 -7.08
N ARG A 97 0.22 8.89 -7.71
CA ARG A 97 -0.79 8.05 -7.03
C ARG A 97 -0.15 7.15 -5.98
N MET A 98 0.94 6.47 -6.34
CA MET A 98 1.71 5.63 -5.40
C MET A 98 2.21 6.46 -4.23
N ALA A 99 2.87 7.60 -4.49
CA ALA A 99 3.31 8.51 -3.45
C ALA A 99 2.16 9.04 -2.58
N SER A 100 1.01 9.30 -3.17
CA SER A 100 -0.19 9.74 -2.43
C SER A 100 -0.68 8.67 -1.47
N THR A 101 -0.81 7.42 -1.94
CA THR A 101 -1.20 6.27 -1.10
C THR A 101 -0.26 6.13 0.09
N ILE A 102 1.04 6.18 -0.15
CA ILE A 102 2.05 6.02 0.89
C ILE A 102 1.99 7.17 1.89
N ARG A 103 1.90 8.44 1.43
CA ARG A 103 1.78 9.59 2.33
C ARG A 103 0.55 9.49 3.24
N HIS A 104 -0.60 9.13 2.68
CA HIS A 104 -1.84 8.95 3.45
C HIS A 104 -1.68 7.87 4.50
N ASN A 105 -0.97 6.80 4.17
CA ASN A 105 -0.74 5.71 5.09
C ASN A 105 0.35 6.04 6.13
N ARG A 106 1.48 6.65 5.72
CA ARG A 106 2.56 7.06 6.64
C ARG A 106 2.10 8.04 7.71
N ALA A 107 1.17 8.93 7.38
CA ALA A 107 0.61 9.87 8.35
C ALA A 107 -0.20 9.20 9.48
N ARG A 108 -0.52 7.91 9.36
CA ARG A 108 -1.44 7.20 10.27
C ARG A 108 -0.82 6.10 11.12
N GLY A 109 0.46 5.75 10.97
CA GLY A 109 1.06 4.74 11.85
C GLY A 109 2.15 3.85 11.25
N THR A 110 2.30 2.64 11.79
CA THR A 110 3.35 1.68 11.46
C THR A 110 3.27 1.13 10.03
N HIS A 111 4.43 0.96 9.41
CA HIS A 111 4.55 0.52 8.02
C HIS A 111 5.21 -0.86 7.93
N ASN A 112 4.80 -1.62 6.93
CA ASN A 112 5.54 -2.80 6.51
C ASN A 112 6.78 -2.36 5.73
N VAL A 113 7.97 -2.65 6.28
CA VAL A 113 9.27 -2.25 5.71
C VAL A 113 9.50 -2.92 4.35
N GLU A 114 9.11 -4.17 4.20
CA GLU A 114 9.26 -4.92 2.94
C GLU A 114 8.45 -4.26 1.81
N LEU A 115 7.18 -3.98 2.07
CA LEU A 115 6.32 -3.31 1.10
C LEU A 115 6.80 -1.90 0.77
N MET A 116 7.33 -1.17 1.77
CA MET A 116 7.93 0.15 1.53
C MET A 116 9.17 0.05 0.65
N SER A 117 10.00 -0.98 0.82
CA SER A 117 11.18 -1.19 -0.02
C SER A 117 10.81 -1.53 -1.47
N GLU A 118 9.78 -2.35 -1.69
CA GLU A 118 9.26 -2.64 -3.03
C GLU A 118 8.74 -1.38 -3.74
N ILE A 119 8.00 -0.54 -3.02
CA ILE A 119 7.48 0.72 -3.55
C ILE A 119 8.63 1.67 -3.94
N VAL A 120 9.66 1.81 -3.11
CA VAL A 120 10.85 2.61 -3.42
C VAL A 120 11.54 2.06 -4.67
N ALA A 121 11.67 0.75 -4.80
CA ALA A 121 12.25 0.12 -5.99
C ALA A 121 11.43 0.42 -7.25
N GLU A 122 10.10 0.34 -7.16
CA GLU A 122 9.21 0.61 -8.30
C GLU A 122 9.24 2.08 -8.72
N LEU A 123 9.25 3.01 -7.77
CA LEU A 123 9.44 4.43 -8.06
C LEU A 123 10.81 4.72 -8.70
N THR A 124 11.86 4.01 -8.27
CA THR A 124 13.20 4.12 -8.86
C THR A 124 13.20 3.58 -10.30
N ARG A 125 12.54 2.44 -10.57
CA ARG A 125 12.36 1.90 -11.93
C ARG A 125 11.54 2.85 -12.82
N ALA A 126 10.61 3.59 -12.25
CA ALA A 126 9.86 4.64 -12.93
C ALA A 126 10.65 5.94 -13.12
N ASN A 127 11.98 5.92 -12.91
CA ASN A 127 12.90 7.05 -13.02
C ASN A 127 12.58 8.25 -12.10
N MET A 128 11.95 8.02 -10.96
CA MET A 128 11.79 9.06 -9.94
C MET A 128 13.14 9.27 -9.23
N SER A 129 13.56 10.54 -9.12
CA SER A 129 14.80 10.88 -8.41
C SER A 129 14.68 10.65 -6.90
N ASP A 130 15.82 10.41 -6.25
CA ASP A 130 15.89 10.26 -4.78
C ASP A 130 15.29 11.47 -4.05
N GLN A 131 15.55 12.67 -4.54
CA GLN A 131 14.97 13.90 -3.99
C GLN A 131 13.45 13.91 -4.15
N TRP A 132 12.93 13.45 -5.28
CA TRP A 132 11.50 13.34 -5.50
C TRP A 132 10.86 12.34 -4.52
N ILE A 133 11.47 11.15 -4.38
CA ILE A 133 10.99 10.10 -3.46
C ILE A 133 11.00 10.61 -2.03
N MET A 134 12.11 11.15 -1.54
CA MET A 134 12.20 11.71 -0.19
C MET A 134 11.13 12.77 0.08
N ARG A 135 10.95 13.70 -0.86
CA ARG A 135 10.00 14.80 -0.71
C ARG A 135 8.54 14.34 -0.76
N HIS A 136 8.19 13.44 -1.68
CA HIS A 136 6.80 13.06 -1.93
C HIS A 136 6.31 11.92 -1.05
N ILE A 137 7.21 11.10 -0.55
CA ILE A 137 6.89 10.00 0.38
C ILE A 137 7.11 10.42 1.83
N GLY A 138 7.95 11.42 2.06
CA GLY A 138 8.23 11.94 3.41
C GLY A 138 9.21 11.07 4.17
N MET A 139 10.31 10.64 3.54
CA MET A 139 11.41 9.90 4.18
C MET A 139 12.71 10.68 4.11
N ASP A 140 13.63 10.40 5.04
CA ASP A 140 14.97 10.94 5.01
C ASP A 140 15.91 10.10 4.12
N ARG A 141 17.14 10.59 3.95
CA ARG A 141 18.15 9.96 3.11
C ARG A 141 18.55 8.57 3.62
N ASP A 142 18.69 8.43 4.93
CA ASP A 142 19.16 7.18 5.54
C ASP A 142 18.08 6.11 5.45
N GLU A 143 16.82 6.47 5.62
CA GLU A 143 15.68 5.58 5.42
C GLU A 143 15.60 5.13 3.95
N LEU A 144 15.73 6.05 2.99
CA LEU A 144 15.74 5.73 1.57
C LEU A 144 16.86 4.76 1.20
N LEU A 145 18.08 4.99 1.70
CA LEU A 145 19.22 4.11 1.47
C LEU A 145 18.98 2.71 2.02
N ARG A 146 18.46 2.60 3.23
CA ARG A 146 18.11 1.29 3.84
C ARG A 146 17.07 0.53 3.02
N LEU A 147 16.02 1.20 2.57
CA LEU A 147 14.97 0.58 1.76
C LEU A 147 15.51 0.11 0.40
N LYS A 148 16.39 0.90 -0.23
CA LYS A 148 17.08 0.50 -1.46
C LYS A 148 18.03 -0.68 -1.26
N GLN A 149 18.71 -0.76 -0.12
CA GLN A 149 19.57 -1.89 0.21
C GLN A 149 18.79 -3.20 0.37
N ILE A 150 17.60 -3.14 0.99
CA ILE A 150 16.73 -4.30 1.18
C ILE A 150 16.33 -4.88 -0.20
N THR A 151 15.86 -4.07 -1.12
CA THR A 151 15.49 -4.51 -2.47
C THR A 151 16.70 -4.87 -3.31
N GLY A 152 17.79 -4.12 -3.23
CA GLY A 152 19.04 -4.45 -3.95
C GLY A 152 19.67 -5.75 -3.49
N LEU A 153 19.57 -6.09 -2.21
CA LEU A 153 19.97 -7.41 -1.69
C LEU A 153 19.04 -8.52 -2.22
N ALA A 154 17.73 -8.30 -2.20
CA ALA A 154 16.78 -9.27 -2.73
C ALA A 154 17.01 -9.55 -4.23
N ASP A 155 17.25 -8.52 -5.03
CA ASP A 155 17.55 -8.64 -6.46
C ASP A 155 18.89 -9.37 -6.71
N LEU A 156 19.91 -9.16 -5.85
CA LEU A 156 21.20 -9.85 -5.92
C LEU A 156 21.11 -11.34 -5.58
N PHE A 157 20.13 -11.71 -4.76
CA PHE A 157 19.94 -13.12 -4.33
C PHE A 157 18.88 -13.84 -5.16
N ALA A 158 18.01 -13.14 -5.88
CA ALA A 158 16.97 -13.74 -6.73
C ALA A 158 17.54 -14.56 -7.89
N ASP A 159 18.72 -14.19 -8.41
CA ASP A 159 19.42 -14.87 -9.50
C ASP A 159 20.47 -15.89 -9.04
N LYS A 160 20.68 -16.03 -7.73
CA LYS A 160 21.59 -17.03 -7.19
C LYS A 160 20.79 -18.20 -6.63
N GLU A 161 20.77 -19.31 -7.35
CA GLU A 161 20.53 -20.60 -6.70
C GLU A 161 21.54 -20.73 -5.57
N PHE A 162 21.07 -20.76 -4.33
CA PHE A 162 21.89 -21.18 -3.20
C PHE A 162 22.27 -22.64 -3.46
N SER A 163 23.47 -22.90 -3.98
CA SER A 163 24.10 -24.19 -3.78
C SER A 163 24.29 -24.29 -2.27
N LEU A 164 23.49 -25.15 -1.63
CA LEU A 164 23.80 -25.67 -0.31
C LEU A 164 25.22 -26.23 -0.46
N GLY A 165 26.20 -25.55 0.16
CA GLY A 165 27.55 -26.06 0.23
C GLY A 165 27.47 -27.48 0.81
N ASP A 166 28.03 -28.43 0.11
CA ASP A 166 28.33 -29.75 0.67
C ASP A 166 29.03 -29.50 2.01
N THR A 167 28.32 -29.77 3.08
CA THR A 167 28.96 -29.97 4.37
C THR A 167 29.68 -31.27 4.25
N ASP A 168 31.00 -31.18 4.04
CA ASP A 168 31.91 -32.34 4.18
C ASP A 168 31.63 -32.95 5.55
N GLU A 169 30.93 -34.08 5.55
CA GLU A 169 30.69 -34.92 6.74
C GLU A 169 31.98 -35.54 7.28
N ASP A 170 33.12 -35.38 6.58
CA ASP A 170 34.41 -35.98 6.95
C ASP A 170 35.20 -35.22 8.02
N SER A 171 34.74 -34.04 8.48
CA SER A 171 35.54 -33.27 9.47
C SER A 171 35.09 -33.43 10.93
N VAL A 172 34.09 -34.26 11.23
CA VAL A 172 33.57 -34.43 12.59
C VAL A 172 34.11 -35.68 13.29
N GLU A 173 34.66 -36.66 12.55
CA GLU A 173 35.24 -37.88 13.15
C GLU A 173 36.66 -37.70 13.73
N GLU A 174 37.40 -36.66 13.31
CA GLU A 174 38.81 -36.46 13.77
C GLU A 174 38.91 -35.66 15.09
N MET A 175 37.81 -35.20 15.68
CA MET A 175 37.82 -34.45 16.96
C MET A 175 37.33 -35.25 18.19
N LEU A 176 37.08 -36.56 18.06
CA LEU A 176 36.60 -37.40 19.17
C LEU A 176 37.61 -38.47 19.62
N GLU A 177 38.82 -38.50 19.09
CA GLU A 177 39.91 -39.35 19.56
C GLU A 177 41.10 -38.52 20.05
N VAL A 178 40.97 -37.83 21.22
CA VAL A 178 42.10 -37.53 22.11
C VAL A 178 41.61 -37.49 23.55
#